data_5096cfaac905608f3d60fe39a5e85f72
#
_entry.id   5096cfaac905608f3d60fe39a5e85f72
#
_cell.length_a   1.000
_cell.length_b   1.000
_cell.length_c   1.000
_cell.angle_alpha   90.00
_cell.angle_beta   90.00
_cell.angle_gamma   90.00
#
_symmetry.space_group_name_H-M   'P 1'
#
loop_
_entity.id
_entity.type
_entity.pdbx_description
1 polymer ?
#
loop_
_entity_poly.entity_id
_entity_poly.type
_entity_poly.pdbx_seq_one_letter_code
_entity_poly.pdbx_strand_id
1 'polypeptide(L)'
;MGLIYGGYGGRSDDFKPGSVSFECGMVPHGVAYEEFKAASESQPPVMQISEASIAFMFESSRPFTITEYAWSSDKRHEHEPKMWDNLVDNFSKHAKEVEEILAKKTKNISFS
;
A
#
# COMPACT_ATOMS: atom_id res chain seq x y z
N MET A 1 1.99 5.20 9.76
CA MET A 1 3.39 4.80 9.49
C MET A 1 4.26 6.04 9.44
N GLY A 2 5.50 5.98 9.95
CA GLY A 2 6.42 7.09 9.87
C GLY A 2 7.83 6.66 9.51
N LEU A 3 8.59 7.54 8.86
CA LEU A 3 9.98 7.32 8.48
C LEU A 3 10.90 8.15 9.37
N ILE A 4 11.82 7.48 10.06
CA ILE A 4 12.79 8.14 10.95
C ILE A 4 14.06 8.45 10.20
N TYR A 5 14.54 7.49 9.39
CA TYR A 5 15.80 7.61 8.67
C TYR A 5 15.75 6.82 7.36
N GLY A 6 16.53 7.26 6.36
CA GLY A 6 16.69 6.57 5.07
C GLY A 6 15.51 6.77 4.13
N GLY A 7 15.23 5.78 3.30
CA GLY A 7 14.14 5.77 2.32
C GLY A 7 13.13 4.66 2.58
N TYR A 8 11.95 4.81 2.00
CA TYR A 8 10.91 3.79 2.05
C TYR A 8 10.49 3.43 0.62
N GLY A 9 10.75 2.20 0.21
CA GLY A 9 10.57 1.74 -1.17
C GLY A 9 9.13 1.66 -1.68
N GLY A 10 8.13 1.87 -0.84
CA GLY A 10 6.73 1.91 -1.26
C GLY A 10 6.22 3.32 -1.60
N ARG A 11 7.04 4.35 -1.31
CA ARG A 11 6.77 5.77 -1.58
C ARG A 11 8.10 6.49 -1.69
N SER A 12 8.65 6.54 -2.88
CA SER A 12 10.04 6.92 -3.05
C SER A 12 10.31 8.40 -2.88
N ASP A 13 9.50 9.28 -3.44
CA ASP A 13 9.92 10.68 -3.60
C ASP A 13 9.40 11.63 -2.53
N ASP A 14 8.22 11.38 -1.99
CA ASP A 14 7.55 12.29 -1.06
C ASP A 14 7.69 11.87 0.42
N PHE A 15 7.99 10.61 0.68
CA PHE A 15 8.07 10.08 2.03
C PHE A 15 9.51 10.12 2.55
N LYS A 16 9.88 11.27 3.11
CA LYS A 16 11.22 11.56 3.63
C LYS A 16 11.29 11.37 5.15
N PRO A 17 12.50 11.26 5.74
CA PRO A 17 12.66 11.26 7.19
C PRO A 17 11.91 12.43 7.85
N GLY A 18 11.15 12.11 8.90
CA GLY A 18 10.23 13.03 9.56
C GLY A 18 8.81 13.01 9.02
N SER A 19 8.57 12.33 7.88
CA SER A 19 7.20 12.17 7.36
C SER A 19 6.42 11.11 8.11
N VAL A 20 5.11 11.35 8.23
CA VAL A 20 4.13 10.42 8.78
C VAL A 20 2.98 10.29 7.80
N SER A 21 2.57 9.07 7.48
CA SER A 21 1.34 8.79 6.75
C SER A 21 0.28 8.22 7.69
N PHE A 22 -0.96 8.54 7.40
CA PHE A 22 -2.13 8.04 8.10
C PHE A 22 -3.08 7.39 7.09
N GLU A 23 -3.28 6.11 7.22
CA GLU A 23 -4.27 5.34 6.48
C GLU A 23 -5.44 5.04 7.40
N CYS A 24 -6.63 5.47 7.00
CA CYS A 24 -7.85 5.17 7.76
C CYS A 24 -8.12 3.66 7.76
N GLY A 25 -8.69 3.17 8.85
CA GLY A 25 -9.11 1.78 8.95
C GLY A 25 -10.08 1.41 7.82
N MET A 26 -9.90 0.22 7.25
CA MET A 26 -10.73 -0.33 6.16
C MET A 26 -10.64 0.42 4.82
N VAL A 27 -9.71 1.34 4.67
CA VAL A 27 -9.46 2.01 3.38
C VAL A 27 -8.45 1.19 2.58
N PRO A 28 -8.78 0.76 1.36
CA PRO A 28 -7.81 0.13 0.46
C PRO A 28 -6.65 1.09 0.21
N HIS A 29 -5.45 0.60 0.36
CA HIS A 29 -4.24 1.37 0.11
C HIS A 29 -3.11 0.44 -0.34
N GLY A 30 -2.05 0.99 -0.89
CA GLY A 30 -0.90 0.23 -1.37
C GLY A 30 0.18 1.15 -1.90
N VAL A 31 1.16 0.56 -2.57
CA VAL A 31 2.24 1.27 -3.23
C VAL A 31 1.71 2.12 -4.39
N ALA A 32 2.44 3.18 -4.74
CA ALA A 32 2.10 3.99 -5.88
C ALA A 32 2.31 3.23 -7.20
N TYR A 33 1.74 3.75 -8.28
CA TYR A 33 1.78 3.09 -9.59
C TYR A 33 3.20 2.85 -10.10
N GLU A 34 4.10 3.82 -9.92
CA GLU A 34 5.48 3.71 -10.44
C GLU A 34 6.25 2.60 -9.72
N GLU A 35 6.10 2.46 -8.42
CA GLU A 35 6.69 1.37 -7.65
C GLU A 35 6.09 0.02 -8.03
N PHE A 36 4.77 -0.03 -8.21
CA PHE A 36 4.09 -1.24 -8.68
C PHE A 36 4.60 -1.65 -10.06
N LYS A 37 4.68 -0.71 -10.99
CA LYS A 37 5.17 -0.94 -12.34
C LYS A 37 6.60 -1.43 -12.34
N ALA A 38 7.49 -0.72 -11.66
CA ALA A 38 8.90 -1.10 -11.56
C ALA A 38 9.10 -2.51 -11.00
N ALA A 39 8.35 -2.87 -9.94
CA ALA A 39 8.40 -4.20 -9.35
C ALA A 39 7.81 -5.29 -10.26
N SER A 40 6.80 -4.95 -11.07
CA SER A 40 6.13 -5.91 -11.96
C SER A 40 6.91 -6.17 -13.24
N GLU A 41 7.68 -5.21 -13.72
CA GLU A 41 8.44 -5.30 -14.97
C GLU A 41 9.88 -5.79 -14.78
N SER A 42 10.36 -5.88 -13.54
CA SER A 42 11.71 -6.34 -13.22
C SER A 42 11.69 -7.69 -12.49
N GLN A 43 12.76 -8.46 -12.64
CA GLN A 43 13.04 -9.50 -11.66
C GLN A 43 13.74 -8.84 -10.47
N PRO A 44 13.08 -8.74 -9.32
CA PRO A 44 13.68 -8.09 -8.17
C PRO A 44 14.93 -8.87 -7.73
N PRO A 45 16.07 -8.21 -7.56
CA PRO A 45 17.26 -8.85 -7.01
C PRO A 45 17.01 -9.22 -5.55
N VAL A 46 17.76 -10.18 -5.04
CA VAL A 46 17.83 -10.40 -3.59
C VAL A 46 18.45 -9.14 -2.97
N MET A 47 17.67 -8.43 -2.17
CA MET A 47 18.09 -7.19 -1.54
C MET A 47 17.64 -7.14 -0.08
N GLN A 48 18.40 -6.42 0.73
CA GLN A 48 17.99 -6.12 2.10
C GLN A 48 16.94 -5.01 2.08
N ILE A 49 15.75 -5.29 2.58
CA ILE A 49 14.59 -4.39 2.49
C ILE A 49 14.82 -3.09 3.27
N SER A 50 15.56 -3.15 4.36
CA SER A 50 15.74 -2.01 5.27
C SER A 50 17.19 -1.54 5.37
N GLU A 51 17.99 -1.75 4.35
CA GLU A 51 19.36 -1.24 4.36
C GLU A 51 19.35 0.28 4.48
N ALA A 52 19.97 0.76 5.55
CA ALA A 52 20.07 2.18 5.89
C ALA A 52 18.69 2.91 6.00
N SER A 53 17.65 2.24 6.47
CA SER A 53 16.39 2.90 6.78
C SER A 53 15.78 2.43 8.10
N ILE A 54 15.08 3.33 8.78
CA ILE A 54 14.30 3.06 10.00
C ILE A 54 12.93 3.68 9.83
N ALA A 55 11.91 2.84 9.86
CA ALA A 55 10.52 3.24 9.84
C ALA A 55 9.77 2.61 11.02
N PHE A 56 8.65 3.20 11.41
CA PHE A 56 7.75 2.64 12.41
C PHE A 56 6.33 2.56 11.86
N MET A 57 5.55 1.65 12.42
CA MET A 57 4.13 1.50 12.11
C MET A 57 3.34 1.29 13.40
N PHE A 58 2.22 1.98 13.52
CA PHE A 58 1.21 1.69 14.53
C PHE A 58 -0.03 1.16 13.83
N GLU A 59 -0.50 0.03 14.31
CA GLU A 59 -1.72 -0.61 13.82
C GLU A 59 -2.72 -0.78 14.95
N SER A 60 -3.99 -0.63 14.65
CA SER A 60 -5.07 -0.79 15.62
C SER A 60 -6.33 -1.30 14.91
N SER A 61 -7.06 -2.17 15.61
CA SER A 61 -8.42 -2.57 15.19
C SER A 61 -9.47 -1.48 15.45
N ARG A 62 -9.09 -0.40 16.12
CA ARG A 62 -9.95 0.75 16.39
C ARG A 62 -9.55 1.92 15.50
N PRO A 63 -10.52 2.73 15.05
CA PRO A 63 -10.22 3.95 14.32
C PRO A 63 -9.32 4.87 15.15
N PHE A 64 -8.30 5.42 14.52
CA PHE A 64 -7.53 6.52 15.09
C PHE A 64 -8.28 7.84 14.87
N THR A 65 -8.19 8.73 15.81
CA THR A 65 -8.66 10.10 15.68
C THR A 65 -7.47 11.02 15.42
N ILE A 66 -7.58 11.83 14.39
CA ILE A 66 -6.57 12.85 14.09
C ILE A 66 -6.85 14.05 15.01
N THR A 67 -5.82 14.55 15.67
CA THR A 67 -5.92 15.77 16.48
C THR A 67 -6.10 17.00 15.58
N GLU A 68 -6.75 18.02 16.10
CA GLU A 68 -6.88 19.29 15.37
C GLU A 68 -5.52 19.92 15.04
N TYR A 69 -4.55 19.77 15.92
CA TYR A 69 -3.16 20.18 15.67
C TYR A 69 -2.58 19.54 14.40
N ALA A 70 -2.74 18.24 14.25
CA ALA A 70 -2.23 17.54 13.07
C ALA A 70 -3.03 17.88 11.81
N TRP A 71 -4.35 18.05 11.96
CA TRP A 71 -5.24 18.40 10.85
C TRP A 71 -4.99 19.80 10.31
N SER A 72 -4.74 20.77 11.19
CA SER A 72 -4.51 22.18 10.83
C SER A 72 -3.04 22.51 10.56
N SER A 73 -2.14 21.54 10.62
CA SER A 73 -0.72 21.76 10.40
C SER A 73 -0.45 22.27 8.96
N ASP A 74 0.39 23.29 8.86
CA ASP A 74 0.93 23.80 7.61
C ASP A 74 1.85 22.81 6.88
N LYS A 75 2.24 21.73 7.58
CA LYS A 75 3.06 20.62 7.06
C LYS A 75 2.22 19.43 6.59
N ARG A 76 0.90 19.55 6.65
CA ARG A 76 0.03 18.52 6.10
C ARG A 76 0.08 18.56 4.57
N HIS A 77 0.51 17.46 3.98
CA HIS A 77 0.37 17.29 2.54
C HIS A 77 -1.07 16.89 2.20
N GLU A 78 -1.69 17.64 1.32
CA GLU A 78 -2.88 17.16 0.64
C GLU A 78 -2.43 16.17 -0.44
N HIS A 79 -2.74 14.91 -0.24
CA HIS A 79 -2.47 13.92 -1.26
C HIS A 79 -3.33 14.20 -2.47
N GLU A 80 -2.69 14.47 -3.58
CA GLU A 80 -3.33 14.27 -4.86
C GLU A 80 -3.47 12.75 -5.08
N PRO A 81 -4.66 12.22 -5.34
CA PRO A 81 -4.90 10.79 -5.56
C PRO A 81 -4.19 10.24 -6.80
N LYS A 82 -3.50 11.07 -7.55
CA LYS A 82 -2.81 10.73 -8.81
C LYS A 82 -1.82 9.57 -8.73
N MET A 83 -1.30 9.29 -7.55
CA MET A 83 -0.35 8.18 -7.38
C MET A 83 -0.93 6.80 -7.74
N TRP A 84 -2.25 6.68 -7.84
CA TRP A 84 -2.94 5.45 -8.19
C TRP A 84 -3.73 5.52 -9.51
N ASP A 85 -3.81 6.69 -10.16
CA ASP A 85 -4.66 6.92 -11.34
C ASP A 85 -4.31 5.99 -12.52
N ASN A 86 -3.06 5.59 -12.61
CA ASN A 86 -2.58 4.71 -13.67
C ASN A 86 -2.65 3.22 -13.33
N LEU A 87 -3.12 2.86 -12.13
CA LEU A 87 -3.30 1.46 -11.77
C LEU A 87 -4.33 0.80 -12.68
N VAL A 88 -3.93 -0.29 -13.30
CA VAL A 88 -4.78 -1.06 -14.20
C VAL A 88 -5.54 -2.11 -13.40
N ASP A 89 -6.85 -2.17 -13.57
CA ASP A 89 -7.68 -3.27 -13.07
C ASP A 89 -7.37 -4.55 -13.85
N ASN A 90 -6.42 -5.30 -13.33
CA ASN A 90 -6.06 -6.61 -13.90
C ASN A 90 -7.05 -7.71 -13.49
N PHE A 91 -7.83 -7.52 -12.41
CA PHE A 91 -8.76 -8.52 -11.94
C PHE A 91 -9.92 -8.71 -12.91
N SER A 92 -10.53 -7.62 -13.37
CA SER A 92 -11.67 -7.70 -14.29
C SER A 92 -11.35 -8.42 -15.60
N LYS A 93 -10.11 -8.35 -16.09
CA LYS A 93 -9.66 -9.07 -17.27
C LYS A 93 -9.66 -10.59 -17.08
N HIS A 94 -9.42 -11.03 -15.85
CA HIS A 94 -9.31 -12.44 -15.47
C HIS A 94 -10.52 -12.96 -14.69
N ALA A 95 -11.59 -12.17 -14.57
CA ALA A 95 -12.77 -12.52 -13.77
C ALA A 95 -13.34 -13.91 -14.12
N LYS A 96 -13.49 -14.21 -15.40
CA LYS A 96 -13.99 -15.52 -15.85
C LYS A 96 -13.07 -16.68 -15.47
N GLU A 97 -11.77 -16.49 -15.61
CA GLU A 97 -10.76 -17.49 -15.21
C GLU A 97 -10.81 -17.76 -13.71
N VAL A 98 -10.94 -16.69 -12.93
CA VAL A 98 -11.07 -16.78 -11.46
C VAL A 98 -12.37 -17.51 -11.09
N GLU A 99 -13.48 -17.20 -11.71
CA GLU A 99 -14.77 -17.90 -11.52
C GLU A 99 -14.66 -19.40 -11.82
N GLU A 100 -13.99 -19.78 -12.90
CA GLU A 100 -13.77 -21.19 -13.25
C GLU A 100 -12.90 -21.91 -12.21
N ILE A 101 -11.84 -21.26 -11.71
CA ILE A 101 -10.96 -21.80 -10.67
C ILE A 101 -11.74 -21.99 -9.36
N LEU A 102 -12.54 -21.00 -8.97
CA LEU A 102 -13.36 -21.07 -7.77
C LEU A 102 -14.42 -22.19 -7.89
N ALA A 103 -15.09 -22.29 -9.01
CA ALA A 103 -16.08 -23.33 -9.26
C ALA A 103 -15.48 -24.76 -9.18
N LYS A 104 -14.27 -24.94 -9.67
CA LYS A 104 -13.53 -26.22 -9.54
C LYS A 104 -13.16 -26.52 -8.09
N LYS A 105 -12.70 -25.51 -7.32
CA LYS A 105 -12.36 -25.68 -5.91
C LYS A 105 -13.58 -25.97 -5.04
N THR A 106 -14.68 -25.29 -5.26
CA THR A 106 -15.92 -25.45 -4.48
C THR A 106 -16.53 -26.84 -4.68
N LYS A 107 -16.42 -27.44 -5.87
CA LYS A 107 -16.88 -28.80 -6.11
C LYS A 107 -16.13 -29.88 -5.31
N ASN A 108 -14.94 -29.55 -4.81
CA ASN A 108 -14.11 -30.45 -4.02
C ASN A 108 -14.27 -30.28 -2.50
N ILE A 109 -15.14 -29.36 -2.06
CA ILE A 109 -15.47 -29.17 -0.65
C ILE A 109 -16.80 -29.90 -0.40
N SER A 110 -16.71 -31.16 0.01
CA SER A 110 -17.87 -31.86 0.59
C SER A 110 -17.95 -31.46 2.06
N PHE A 111 -19.00 -30.76 2.43
CA PHE A 111 -19.37 -30.61 3.83
C PHE A 111 -19.92 -31.95 4.32
N SER A 112 -19.11 -32.70 5.06
CA SER A 112 -19.53 -33.89 5.82
C SER A 112 -20.02 -33.45 7.19
#